data_4ce302a5d44880ba6e38fe924623deae
#
_entry.id   4ce302a5d44880ba6e38fe924623deae
#
_cell.length_a   1.000
_cell.length_b   1.000
_cell.length_c   1.000
_cell.angle_alpha   90.00
_cell.angle_beta   90.00
_cell.angle_gamma   90.00
#
_symmetry.space_group_name_H-M   'P 1'
#
loop_
_entity.id
_entity.type
_entity.pdbx_description
1 polymer ?
#
loop_
_entity_poly.entity_id
_entity_poly.type
_entity_poly.pdbx_seq_one_letter_code
_entity_poly.pdbx_strand_id
1 'polypeptide(L)'
;MIRINPATIYLFSVCLLSVATGEEAEIKQVASDGVRLPWHTTDLYWEGASSVPDVKTIGVTFTVDRDVPDSVNLYIAPMGGQYLNKIMFYGGIQSNVNGWPSPTERRRVHPGPGAIFSRWGGAPVSIDAAKPVAGGLCESAGYEGEFVSVRKPIRWKSGTYTWELRREDTVQLKGQPYTWFACFLKDHERDREHRVGALRFEGDVFSFNGRSTSFVEIYATSRIPRSGVPKVKVTFQPPSVNGKASTPDSVSVYHPRKGDRGSPSPIIGRAQVTNGGVQVELHNEVLQGDTAPPSRYRLELASESN
;
A
#
# COMPACT_ATOMS: atom_id res chain seq x y z
N MET A 1 -23.45 13.50 -83.20
CA MET A 1 -22.03 13.48 -82.81
C MET A 1 -21.72 14.79 -82.12
N ILE A 2 -21.75 14.78 -80.79
CA ILE A 2 -21.49 15.96 -79.95
C ILE A 2 -20.19 15.65 -79.18
N ARG A 3 -19.13 16.45 -79.44
CA ARG A 3 -17.89 16.38 -78.70
C ARG A 3 -18.04 17.15 -77.40
N ILE A 4 -17.81 16.45 -76.28
CA ILE A 4 -17.75 17.05 -74.97
C ILE A 4 -16.27 17.30 -74.61
N ASN A 5 -15.96 18.53 -74.24
CA ASN A 5 -14.63 19.01 -73.86
C ASN A 5 -14.41 18.67 -72.38
N PRO A 6 -13.26 18.15 -71.97
CA PRO A 6 -12.97 17.87 -70.56
C PRO A 6 -12.56 19.17 -69.85
N ALA A 7 -13.36 19.63 -68.92
CA ALA A 7 -13.01 20.70 -68.00
C ALA A 7 -12.01 20.21 -66.94
N THR A 8 -10.88 20.88 -66.89
CA THR A 8 -9.83 20.70 -65.91
C THR A 8 -10.31 21.09 -64.52
N ILE A 9 -10.45 20.09 -63.65
CA ILE A 9 -10.79 20.34 -62.22
C ILE A 9 -9.48 20.57 -61.47
N TYR A 10 -9.22 21.82 -61.06
CA TYR A 10 -8.18 22.14 -60.09
C TYR A 10 -8.66 21.73 -58.72
N LEU A 11 -8.07 20.67 -58.15
CA LEU A 11 -8.20 20.33 -56.72
C LEU A 11 -7.35 21.31 -55.90
N PHE A 12 -7.99 22.25 -55.25
CA PHE A 12 -7.37 22.98 -54.14
C PHE A 12 -7.25 22.04 -52.96
N SER A 13 -6.05 21.56 -52.70
CA SER A 13 -5.68 20.82 -51.47
C SER A 13 -5.62 21.88 -50.37
N VAL A 14 -6.67 22.02 -49.58
CA VAL A 14 -6.63 22.80 -48.35
C VAL A 14 -5.92 21.96 -47.32
N CYS A 15 -4.62 22.25 -47.09
CA CYS A 15 -3.91 21.78 -45.91
C CYS A 15 -4.58 22.41 -44.67
N LEU A 16 -5.47 21.67 -44.06
CA LEU A 16 -5.88 21.91 -42.67
C LEU A 16 -4.72 21.59 -41.76
N LEU A 17 -3.89 22.59 -41.45
CA LEU A 17 -3.02 22.56 -40.29
C LEU A 17 -3.96 22.57 -39.07
N SER A 18 -4.22 21.37 -38.52
CA SER A 18 -4.82 21.26 -37.21
C SER A 18 -3.78 21.78 -36.20
N VAL A 19 -3.98 23.00 -35.76
CA VAL A 19 -3.32 23.54 -34.57
C VAL A 19 -3.87 22.69 -33.41
N ALA A 20 -3.07 21.73 -32.96
CA ALA A 20 -3.38 21.00 -31.74
C ALA A 20 -3.53 22.06 -30.63
N THR A 21 -4.72 22.16 -30.07
CA THR A 21 -4.97 23.09 -28.97
C THR A 21 -4.08 22.69 -27.80
N GLY A 22 -3.60 23.67 -27.02
CA GLY A 22 -2.69 23.42 -25.90
C GLY A 22 -3.16 22.30 -24.96
N GLU A 23 -4.47 22.13 -24.85
CA GLU A 23 -5.14 21.11 -24.07
C GLU A 23 -4.88 19.67 -24.58
N GLU A 24 -4.89 19.44 -25.91
CA GLU A 24 -4.55 18.14 -26.49
C GLU A 24 -3.05 17.79 -26.34
N ALA A 25 -2.18 18.79 -26.41
CA ALA A 25 -0.75 18.62 -26.18
C ALA A 25 -0.48 18.30 -24.71
N GLU A 26 -1.18 18.95 -23.77
CA GLU A 26 -1.09 18.71 -22.34
C GLU A 26 -1.62 17.31 -21.99
N ILE A 27 -2.75 16.87 -22.53
CA ILE A 27 -3.29 15.50 -22.36
C ILE A 27 -2.34 14.45 -22.90
N LYS A 28 -1.71 14.67 -24.05
CA LYS A 28 -0.72 13.73 -24.60
C LYS A 28 0.57 13.67 -23.76
N GLN A 29 1.02 14.80 -23.21
CA GLN A 29 2.20 14.85 -22.36
C GLN A 29 1.94 14.17 -21.02
N VAL A 30 0.77 14.38 -20.40
CA VAL A 30 0.33 13.68 -19.19
C VAL A 30 0.26 12.15 -19.45
N ALA A 31 -0.23 11.72 -20.60
CA ALA A 31 -0.27 10.30 -20.96
C ALA A 31 1.12 9.69 -21.15
N SER A 32 2.12 10.47 -21.59
CA SER A 32 3.50 10.01 -21.80
C SER A 32 4.32 10.00 -20.51
N ASP A 33 4.03 10.89 -19.56
CA ASP A 33 4.74 11.04 -18.27
C ASP A 33 4.03 10.37 -17.09
N GLY A 34 2.93 9.68 -17.35
CA GLY A 34 2.14 8.99 -16.33
C GLY A 34 2.88 7.83 -15.67
N VAL A 35 2.82 7.77 -14.36
CA VAL A 35 3.36 6.67 -13.56
C VAL A 35 2.51 5.43 -13.79
N ARG A 36 3.19 4.32 -14.11
CA ARG A 36 2.54 3.01 -14.23
C ARG A 36 2.37 2.42 -12.84
N LEU A 37 1.17 1.97 -12.53
CA LEU A 37 0.79 1.41 -11.23
C LEU A 37 0.59 -0.11 -11.30
N PRO A 38 0.71 -0.86 -10.19
CA PRO A 38 1.20 -0.41 -8.89
C PRO A 38 2.69 -0.10 -8.89
N TRP A 39 3.16 0.74 -7.98
CA TRP A 39 4.56 1.12 -7.86
C TRP A 39 5.03 1.07 -6.42
N HIS A 40 5.70 0.00 -6.03
CA HIS A 40 6.49 -0.05 -4.81
C HIS A 40 7.63 0.96 -4.92
N THR A 41 7.67 1.92 -4.02
CA THR A 41 8.68 2.96 -4.02
C THR A 41 9.84 2.61 -3.10
N THR A 42 9.53 1.99 -1.96
CA THR A 42 10.50 1.59 -0.95
C THR A 42 9.93 0.44 -0.12
N ASP A 43 10.69 -0.64 -0.02
CA ASP A 43 10.44 -1.74 0.91
C ASP A 43 11.50 -1.73 2.01
N LEU A 44 11.07 -1.94 3.23
CA LEU A 44 11.89 -2.09 4.42
C LEU A 44 11.74 -3.51 4.96
N TYR A 45 12.85 -4.20 5.21
CA TYR A 45 12.89 -5.53 5.81
C TYR A 45 13.59 -5.42 7.16
N TRP A 46 12.82 -5.56 8.25
CA TRP A 46 13.33 -5.53 9.61
C TRP A 46 13.97 -6.89 9.94
N GLU A 47 15.21 -6.88 10.39
CA GLU A 47 16.03 -8.09 10.58
C GLU A 47 16.58 -8.17 12.00
N GLY A 48 16.82 -9.40 12.46
CA GLY A 48 17.45 -9.67 13.75
C GLY A 48 16.48 -9.79 14.93
N ALA A 49 15.20 -9.43 14.77
CA ALA A 49 14.24 -9.59 15.86
C ALA A 49 13.98 -11.05 16.20
N SER A 50 13.81 -11.34 17.49
CA SER A 50 13.50 -12.69 17.96
C SER A 50 12.11 -13.15 17.56
N SER A 51 11.92 -14.44 17.37
CA SER A 51 10.59 -15.02 17.20
C SER A 51 9.80 -14.96 18.52
N VAL A 52 8.49 -14.74 18.43
CA VAL A 52 7.60 -14.67 19.58
C VAL A 52 6.50 -15.73 19.44
N PRO A 53 6.39 -16.67 20.36
CA PRO A 53 5.27 -17.61 20.40
C PRO A 53 4.02 -16.97 20.98
N ASP A 54 2.87 -17.60 20.78
CA ASP A 54 1.55 -17.20 21.32
C ASP A 54 1.24 -15.72 21.12
N VAL A 55 1.19 -15.34 19.86
CA VAL A 55 0.88 -13.97 19.44
C VAL A 55 -0.56 -13.62 19.79
N LYS A 56 -0.73 -12.57 20.60
CA LYS A 56 -2.02 -11.94 20.94
C LYS A 56 -2.21 -10.62 20.24
N THR A 57 -1.13 -9.83 20.14
CA THR A 57 -1.14 -8.55 19.43
C THR A 57 0.12 -8.41 18.57
N ILE A 58 -0.02 -7.72 17.46
CA ILE A 58 1.06 -7.29 16.60
C ILE A 58 0.75 -5.89 16.10
N GLY A 59 1.68 -4.94 16.23
CA GLY A 59 1.45 -3.58 15.78
C GLY A 59 2.71 -2.86 15.33
N VAL A 60 2.53 -1.80 14.55
CA VAL A 60 3.58 -0.85 14.19
C VAL A 60 3.05 0.56 14.33
N THR A 61 3.82 1.40 15.03
CA THR A 61 3.60 2.84 15.06
C THR A 61 4.32 3.48 13.88
N PHE A 62 3.67 4.43 13.23
CA PHE A 62 4.24 5.18 12.13
C PHE A 62 3.74 6.63 12.13
N THR A 63 4.54 7.54 11.56
CA THR A 63 4.21 8.96 11.46
C THR A 63 4.23 9.39 10.01
N VAL A 64 3.23 10.18 9.60
CA VAL A 64 3.12 10.81 8.29
C VAL A 64 3.27 12.32 8.46
N ASP A 65 4.24 12.94 7.78
CA ASP A 65 4.63 14.33 8.01
C ASP A 65 3.65 15.36 7.44
N ARG A 66 2.85 14.98 6.46
CA ARG A 66 1.90 15.89 5.78
C ARG A 66 0.69 15.19 5.21
N ASP A 67 -0.35 15.96 4.94
CA ASP A 67 -1.55 15.49 4.26
C ASP A 67 -1.25 15.07 2.82
N VAL A 68 -1.90 13.99 2.38
CA VAL A 68 -1.76 13.44 1.02
C VAL A 68 -3.13 13.47 0.33
N PRO A 69 -3.21 13.99 -0.91
CA PRO A 69 -4.46 13.98 -1.66
C PRO A 69 -4.95 12.56 -1.98
N ASP A 70 -6.26 12.35 -1.96
CA ASP A 70 -6.90 11.07 -2.31
C ASP A 70 -6.51 10.59 -3.72
N SER A 71 -6.32 11.54 -4.66
CA SER A 71 -5.96 11.28 -6.06
C SER A 71 -4.62 10.58 -6.26
N VAL A 72 -3.75 10.56 -5.25
CA VAL A 72 -2.40 10.00 -5.36
C VAL A 72 -2.39 8.47 -5.30
N ASN A 73 -3.40 7.84 -4.70
CA ASN A 73 -3.44 6.41 -4.42
C ASN A 73 -2.21 5.91 -3.63
N LEU A 74 -1.80 6.67 -2.63
CA LEU A 74 -0.70 6.27 -1.75
C LEU A 74 -1.13 5.16 -0.80
N TYR A 75 -0.29 4.14 -0.65
CA TYR A 75 -0.40 3.10 0.36
C TYR A 75 0.82 3.12 1.27
N ILE A 76 0.59 3.32 2.55
CA ILE A 76 1.57 3.22 3.63
C ILE A 76 1.25 1.95 4.39
N ALA A 77 2.10 0.94 4.25
CA ALA A 77 1.95 -0.37 4.87
C ALA A 77 2.99 -0.56 5.97
N PRO A 78 2.70 -0.18 7.22
CA PRO A 78 3.58 -0.48 8.36
C PRO A 78 3.77 -1.98 8.56
N MET A 79 2.78 -2.78 8.17
CA MET A 79 2.84 -4.24 8.08
C MET A 79 2.75 -4.66 6.62
N GLY A 80 3.87 -4.84 5.96
CA GLY A 80 3.99 -5.00 4.51
C GLY A 80 4.23 -6.43 4.03
N GLY A 81 3.95 -7.45 4.81
CA GLY A 81 4.18 -8.85 4.42
C GLY A 81 4.67 -9.67 5.61
N GLN A 82 3.79 -9.81 6.58
CA GLN A 82 4.00 -10.57 7.80
C GLN A 82 3.39 -11.95 7.68
N TYR A 83 3.82 -12.83 8.58
CA TYR A 83 3.26 -14.17 8.68
C TYR A 83 2.80 -14.44 10.11
N LEU A 84 1.54 -14.83 10.25
CA LEU A 84 1.03 -15.57 11.39
C LEU A 84 1.06 -17.04 11.01
N ASN A 85 1.98 -17.81 11.61
CA ASN A 85 2.34 -19.15 11.16
C ASN A 85 2.81 -19.12 9.68
N LYS A 86 2.03 -19.69 8.76
CA LYS A 86 2.33 -19.74 7.32
C LYS A 86 1.43 -18.82 6.50
N ILE A 87 0.52 -18.09 7.15
CA ILE A 87 -0.47 -17.25 6.48
C ILE A 87 0.07 -15.84 6.41
N MET A 88 0.34 -15.38 5.20
CA MET A 88 0.80 -14.03 4.95
C MET A 88 -0.33 -13.02 5.15
N PHE A 89 -0.01 -11.88 5.76
CA PHE A 89 -0.90 -10.74 5.86
C PHE A 89 -0.16 -9.43 5.70
N TYR A 90 -0.87 -8.40 5.35
CA TYR A 90 -0.40 -7.02 5.40
C TYR A 90 -1.53 -6.04 5.73
N GLY A 91 -1.16 -4.83 6.11
CA GLY A 91 -2.11 -3.76 6.32
C GLY A 91 -1.45 -2.42 6.60
N GLY A 92 -2.29 -1.40 6.57
CA GLY A 92 -1.87 -0.02 6.75
C GLY A 92 -2.96 0.97 6.40
N ILE A 93 -2.57 2.14 5.88
CA ILE A 93 -3.48 3.19 5.44
C ILE A 93 -3.33 3.46 3.95
N GLN A 94 -4.43 3.76 3.30
CA GLN A 94 -4.48 4.14 1.89
C GLN A 94 -5.14 5.51 1.75
N SER A 95 -4.65 6.34 0.82
CA SER A 95 -5.28 7.62 0.53
C SER A 95 -6.63 7.46 -0.19
N ASN A 96 -6.86 6.31 -0.81
CA ASN A 96 -8.11 6.02 -1.53
C ASN A 96 -8.44 4.53 -1.45
N VAL A 97 -9.03 4.07 -0.33
CA VAL A 97 -9.47 2.68 -0.20
C VAL A 97 -10.61 2.37 -1.18
N ASN A 98 -10.67 1.12 -1.60
CA ASN A 98 -11.78 0.64 -2.44
C ASN A 98 -12.17 -0.77 -2.02
N GLY A 99 -13.37 -1.23 -2.39
CA GLY A 99 -13.86 -2.56 -2.06
C GLY A 99 -15.36 -2.65 -2.18
N TRP A 100 -15.92 -3.74 -1.67
CA TRP A 100 -17.35 -3.99 -1.68
C TRP A 100 -18.00 -3.53 -0.37
N PRO A 101 -19.16 -2.84 -0.41
CA PRO A 101 -19.88 -2.43 0.79
C PRO A 101 -20.26 -3.57 1.73
N SER A 102 -20.47 -4.77 1.16
CA SER A 102 -20.77 -5.98 1.94
C SER A 102 -20.36 -7.26 1.18
N PRO A 103 -20.33 -8.42 1.82
CA PRO A 103 -20.11 -9.70 1.15
C PRO A 103 -21.09 -10.01 0.02
N THR A 104 -22.30 -9.48 0.07
CA THR A 104 -23.37 -9.69 -0.91
C THR A 104 -23.48 -8.59 -1.96
N GLU A 105 -23.06 -7.36 -1.63
CA GLU A 105 -23.01 -6.23 -2.56
C GLU A 105 -21.59 -6.05 -3.11
N ARG A 106 -21.29 -6.77 -4.21
CA ARG A 106 -19.93 -6.80 -4.79
C ARG A 106 -19.62 -5.69 -5.79
N ARG A 107 -20.32 -4.57 -5.71
CA ARG A 107 -20.02 -3.38 -6.48
C ARG A 107 -18.88 -2.62 -5.80
N ARG A 108 -17.78 -2.41 -6.52
CA ARG A 108 -16.63 -1.67 -5.99
C ARG A 108 -16.96 -0.19 -5.80
N VAL A 109 -16.66 0.34 -4.63
CA VAL A 109 -16.79 1.75 -4.26
C VAL A 109 -15.43 2.33 -3.85
N HIS A 110 -15.26 3.64 -3.94
CA HIS A 110 -14.04 4.38 -3.64
C HIS A 110 -14.38 5.54 -2.70
N PRO A 111 -14.49 5.32 -1.40
CA PRO A 111 -14.93 6.35 -0.45
C PRO A 111 -13.84 7.33 -0.01
N GLY A 112 -12.61 7.24 -0.54
CA GLY A 112 -11.47 8.07 -0.17
C GLY A 112 -10.55 7.42 0.84
N PRO A 113 -9.89 8.19 1.72
CA PRO A 113 -8.88 7.66 2.65
C PRO A 113 -9.43 6.60 3.61
N GLY A 114 -8.57 5.64 3.97
CA GLY A 114 -8.96 4.61 4.93
C GLY A 114 -7.83 3.71 5.36
N ALA A 115 -8.18 2.73 6.20
CA ALA A 115 -7.29 1.67 6.63
C ALA A 115 -7.69 0.33 6.00
N ILE A 116 -6.71 -0.54 5.84
CA ILE A 116 -6.85 -1.86 5.19
C ILE A 116 -6.14 -2.94 6.01
N PHE A 117 -6.73 -4.12 6.00
CA PHE A 117 -6.13 -5.35 6.47
C PHE A 117 -6.46 -6.48 5.50
N SER A 118 -5.43 -7.17 5.00
CA SER A 118 -5.55 -8.24 4.01
C SER A 118 -4.72 -9.45 4.41
N ARG A 119 -5.15 -10.65 4.02
CA ARG A 119 -4.35 -11.88 4.11
C ARG A 119 -4.42 -12.71 2.83
N TRP A 120 -3.37 -13.45 2.57
CA TRP A 120 -3.21 -14.36 1.44
C TRP A 120 -3.05 -15.79 1.92
N GLY A 121 -3.65 -16.71 1.18
CA GLY A 121 -3.58 -18.14 1.53
C GLY A 121 -4.25 -18.49 2.84
N GLY A 122 -4.05 -19.72 3.31
CA GLY A 122 -4.80 -20.32 4.40
C GLY A 122 -6.25 -20.61 4.01
N ALA A 123 -6.79 -21.75 4.38
CA ALA A 123 -8.17 -22.11 4.07
C ALA A 123 -9.14 -21.51 5.11
N PRO A 124 -10.35 -21.10 4.71
CA PRO A 124 -10.72 -20.74 3.33
C PRO A 124 -10.37 -19.28 3.02
N VAL A 125 -9.89 -19.04 1.78
CA VAL A 125 -9.76 -17.69 1.23
C VAL A 125 -11.09 -17.30 0.57
N SER A 126 -12.12 -17.15 1.37
CA SER A 126 -13.43 -16.72 0.92
C SER A 126 -13.85 -15.47 1.69
N ILE A 127 -14.86 -14.79 1.18
CA ILE A 127 -15.42 -13.60 1.84
C ILE A 127 -15.97 -13.91 3.24
N ASP A 128 -16.31 -15.16 3.56
CA ASP A 128 -16.74 -15.59 4.88
C ASP A 128 -15.61 -15.51 5.93
N ALA A 129 -14.37 -15.36 5.48
CA ALA A 129 -13.23 -15.10 6.35
C ALA A 129 -13.05 -13.61 6.67
N ALA A 130 -13.98 -12.74 6.25
CA ALA A 130 -13.97 -11.31 6.52
C ALA A 130 -15.18 -10.90 7.39
N LYS A 131 -14.90 -10.08 8.41
CA LYS A 131 -15.91 -9.36 9.21
C LYS A 131 -15.67 -7.86 9.05
N PRO A 132 -16.23 -7.21 8.02
CA PRO A 132 -16.18 -5.75 7.94
C PRO A 132 -17.01 -5.14 9.07
N VAL A 133 -16.63 -3.94 9.53
CA VAL A 133 -17.42 -3.16 10.48
C VAL A 133 -18.54 -2.38 9.76
N ALA A 134 -19.44 -1.79 10.50
CA ALA A 134 -20.47 -0.91 9.94
C ALA A 134 -19.83 0.24 9.13
N GLY A 135 -20.26 0.41 7.88
CA GLY A 135 -19.66 1.34 6.90
C GLY A 135 -18.22 0.99 6.50
N GLY A 136 -17.76 -0.22 6.81
CA GLY A 136 -16.52 -0.77 6.27
C GLY A 136 -16.74 -1.42 4.91
N LEU A 137 -15.65 -1.86 4.29
CA LEU A 137 -15.63 -2.55 3.00
C LEU A 137 -14.96 -3.92 3.19
N CYS A 138 -15.24 -4.82 2.27
CA CYS A 138 -14.55 -6.11 2.18
C CYS A 138 -14.27 -6.49 0.73
N GLU A 139 -13.39 -7.45 0.54
CA GLU A 139 -13.11 -8.03 -0.77
C GLU A 139 -12.51 -9.42 -0.62
N SER A 140 -12.80 -10.29 -1.57
CA SER A 140 -12.13 -11.57 -1.77
C SER A 140 -11.93 -11.77 -3.27
N ALA A 141 -10.70 -11.90 -3.71
CA ALA A 141 -10.35 -11.96 -5.13
C ALA A 141 -9.07 -12.76 -5.35
N GLY A 142 -8.78 -13.05 -6.62
CA GLY A 142 -7.62 -13.83 -7.05
C GLY A 142 -6.64 -13.09 -7.99
N TYR A 143 -6.85 -11.79 -8.25
CA TYR A 143 -6.03 -11.05 -9.22
C TYR A 143 -4.60 -10.73 -8.73
N GLU A 144 -4.36 -10.79 -7.41
CA GLU A 144 -3.03 -10.69 -6.77
C GLU A 144 -2.67 -11.99 -6.02
N GLY A 145 -3.17 -13.14 -6.48
CA GLY A 145 -3.27 -14.35 -5.70
C GLY A 145 -4.54 -14.36 -4.85
N GLU A 146 -4.92 -15.52 -4.33
CA GLU A 146 -6.13 -15.63 -3.51
C GLU A 146 -5.98 -14.86 -2.19
N PHE A 147 -6.76 -13.82 -2.01
CA PHE A 147 -6.77 -12.99 -0.81
C PHE A 147 -8.18 -12.68 -0.31
N VAL A 148 -8.25 -12.29 0.95
CA VAL A 148 -9.42 -11.71 1.59
C VAL A 148 -9.00 -10.48 2.38
N SER A 149 -9.82 -9.44 2.37
CA SER A 149 -9.52 -8.18 3.03
C SER A 149 -10.73 -7.53 3.67
N VAL A 150 -10.47 -6.70 4.70
CA VAL A 150 -11.40 -5.73 5.27
C VAL A 150 -10.77 -4.34 5.19
N ARG A 151 -11.62 -3.34 5.00
CA ARG A 151 -11.20 -1.94 4.90
C ARG A 151 -12.21 -1.06 5.59
N LYS A 152 -11.73 0.07 6.13
CA LYS A 152 -12.59 1.07 6.76
C LYS A 152 -12.24 2.44 6.23
N PRO A 153 -13.20 3.18 5.64
CA PRO A 153 -13.03 4.59 5.37
C PRO A 153 -12.73 5.36 6.65
N ILE A 154 -11.60 6.03 6.68
CA ILE A 154 -11.11 6.84 7.79
C ILE A 154 -10.37 8.03 7.18
N ARG A 155 -10.82 9.24 7.44
CA ARG A 155 -10.15 10.45 6.96
C ARG A 155 -8.91 10.72 7.79
N TRP A 156 -7.88 9.91 7.55
CA TRP A 156 -6.56 10.14 8.15
C TRP A 156 -5.88 11.36 7.52
N LYS A 157 -4.96 11.96 8.25
CA LYS A 157 -4.16 13.12 7.87
C LYS A 157 -2.71 12.92 8.32
N SER A 158 -1.88 13.97 8.17
CA SER A 158 -0.58 14.01 8.86
C SER A 158 -0.76 13.75 10.35
N GLY A 159 0.18 13.03 10.95
CA GLY A 159 0.14 12.63 12.36
C GLY A 159 0.74 11.26 12.61
N THR A 160 0.66 10.83 13.86
CA THR A 160 1.17 9.54 14.34
C THR A 160 0.03 8.54 14.53
N TYR A 161 0.23 7.34 14.02
CA TYR A 161 -0.74 6.26 14.03
C TYR A 161 -0.09 4.97 14.52
N THR A 162 -0.90 4.10 15.16
CA THR A 162 -0.54 2.69 15.35
C THR A 162 -1.54 1.83 14.60
N TRP A 163 -1.05 1.03 13.66
CA TRP A 163 -1.80 -0.06 13.04
C TRP A 163 -1.54 -1.33 13.85
N GLU A 164 -2.60 -2.00 14.32
CA GLU A 164 -2.47 -3.13 15.23
C GLU A 164 -3.46 -4.24 14.91
N LEU A 165 -2.99 -5.49 14.99
CA LEU A 165 -3.83 -6.68 15.05
C LEU A 165 -4.00 -7.13 16.50
N ARG A 166 -5.22 -7.53 16.85
CA ARG A 166 -5.55 -8.15 18.13
C ARG A 166 -6.26 -9.46 17.88
N ARG A 167 -5.76 -10.51 18.53
CA ARG A 167 -6.41 -11.81 18.54
C ARG A 167 -7.76 -11.71 19.25
N GLU A 168 -8.79 -12.29 18.64
CA GLU A 168 -10.14 -12.41 19.20
C GLU A 168 -10.50 -13.91 19.36
N ASP A 169 -11.77 -14.22 19.23
CA ASP A 169 -12.30 -15.56 19.45
C ASP A 169 -11.76 -16.60 18.45
N THR A 170 -11.60 -17.82 18.97
CA THR A 170 -11.36 -19.01 18.15
C THR A 170 -12.66 -19.76 17.98
N VAL A 171 -12.99 -20.13 16.74
CA VAL A 171 -14.18 -20.90 16.39
C VAL A 171 -13.80 -22.23 15.76
N GLN A 172 -14.63 -23.25 15.94
CA GLN A 172 -14.45 -24.54 15.30
C GLN A 172 -15.27 -24.60 13.99
N LEU A 173 -14.61 -24.86 12.88
CA LEU A 173 -15.27 -25.07 11.58
C LEU A 173 -14.86 -26.42 11.02
N LYS A 174 -15.83 -27.31 10.87
CA LYS A 174 -15.59 -28.68 10.38
C LYS A 174 -14.47 -29.40 11.16
N GLY A 175 -14.41 -29.20 12.48
CA GLY A 175 -13.43 -29.83 13.35
C GLY A 175 -12.03 -29.20 13.35
N GLN A 176 -11.84 -28.08 12.65
CA GLN A 176 -10.58 -27.32 12.61
C GLN A 176 -10.74 -25.98 13.35
N PRO A 177 -9.75 -25.58 14.15
CA PRO A 177 -9.78 -24.29 14.81
C PRO A 177 -9.46 -23.15 13.83
N TYR A 178 -10.18 -22.05 13.98
CA TYR A 178 -9.95 -20.80 13.27
C TYR A 178 -10.06 -19.62 14.23
N THR A 179 -9.09 -18.74 14.20
CA THR A 179 -9.03 -17.59 15.07
C THR A 179 -9.26 -16.29 14.29
N TRP A 180 -10.08 -15.42 14.83
CA TRP A 180 -10.25 -14.07 14.31
C TRP A 180 -9.16 -13.15 14.83
N PHE A 181 -8.58 -12.36 13.92
CA PHE A 181 -7.73 -11.23 14.25
C PHE A 181 -8.42 -9.96 13.79
N ALA A 182 -8.67 -9.06 14.72
CA ALA A 182 -9.23 -7.74 14.43
C ALA A 182 -8.11 -6.73 14.20
N CYS A 183 -8.30 -5.89 13.21
CA CYS A 183 -7.40 -4.77 12.90
C CYS A 183 -7.94 -3.48 13.48
N PHE A 184 -7.04 -2.71 14.08
CA PHE A 184 -7.29 -1.38 14.63
C PHE A 184 -6.31 -0.37 14.06
N LEU A 185 -6.77 0.86 13.90
CA LEU A 185 -5.94 2.03 13.63
C LEU A 185 -6.16 3.04 14.74
N LYS A 186 -5.13 3.30 15.55
CA LYS A 186 -5.14 4.36 16.57
C LYS A 186 -4.54 5.63 15.96
N ASP A 187 -5.29 6.73 16.03
CA ASP A 187 -4.84 8.10 15.74
C ASP A 187 -4.40 8.72 17.06
N HIS A 188 -3.11 8.96 17.23
CA HIS A 188 -2.55 9.49 18.47
C HIS A 188 -2.81 10.99 18.64
N GLU A 189 -2.92 11.74 17.54
CA GLU A 189 -3.17 13.19 17.59
C GLU A 189 -4.59 13.51 18.10
N ARG A 190 -5.56 12.62 17.78
CA ARG A 190 -6.95 12.78 18.16
C ARG A 190 -7.40 11.87 19.29
N ASP A 191 -6.50 11.03 19.77
CA ASP A 191 -6.78 9.95 20.74
C ASP A 191 -8.02 9.12 20.36
N ARG A 192 -8.05 8.69 19.08
CA ARG A 192 -9.16 7.89 18.54
C ARG A 192 -8.64 6.54 18.06
N GLU A 193 -9.38 5.50 18.41
CA GLU A 193 -9.15 4.17 17.90
C GLU A 193 -10.30 3.77 16.96
N HIS A 194 -9.93 3.28 15.78
CA HIS A 194 -10.85 2.83 14.77
C HIS A 194 -10.68 1.33 14.55
N ARG A 195 -11.71 0.55 14.80
CA ARG A 195 -11.75 -0.83 14.36
C ARG A 195 -11.96 -0.86 12.84
N VAL A 196 -11.05 -1.53 12.10
CA VAL A 196 -11.08 -1.64 10.63
C VAL A 196 -11.95 -2.81 10.20
N GLY A 197 -11.86 -3.91 10.91
CA GLY A 197 -12.56 -5.16 10.67
C GLY A 197 -11.76 -6.33 11.21
N ALA A 198 -12.18 -7.55 10.92
CA ALA A 198 -11.45 -8.74 11.32
C ALA A 198 -11.34 -9.75 10.17
N LEU A 199 -10.24 -10.50 10.14
CA LEU A 199 -10.03 -11.63 9.25
C LEU A 199 -9.79 -12.91 10.06
N ARG A 200 -10.24 -14.03 9.49
CA ARG A 200 -10.13 -15.34 10.11
C ARG A 200 -8.89 -16.06 9.60
N PHE A 201 -8.08 -16.58 10.51
CA PHE A 201 -6.87 -17.36 10.27
C PHE A 201 -7.06 -18.79 10.72
N GLU A 202 -6.48 -19.73 10.00
CA GLU A 202 -6.48 -21.14 10.39
C GLU A 202 -5.54 -21.37 11.56
N GLY A 203 -6.01 -22.06 12.59
CA GLY A 203 -5.27 -22.36 13.81
C GLY A 203 -5.81 -21.67 15.06
N ASP A 204 -5.28 -22.05 16.20
CA ASP A 204 -5.57 -21.53 17.54
C ASP A 204 -4.31 -21.08 18.29
N VAL A 205 -3.12 -21.41 17.79
CA VAL A 205 -1.82 -20.95 18.31
C VAL A 205 -1.06 -20.29 17.18
N PHE A 206 -0.53 -19.09 17.41
CA PHE A 206 0.15 -18.29 16.41
C PHE A 206 1.52 -17.84 16.89
N SER A 207 2.49 -17.90 15.99
CA SER A 207 3.84 -17.44 16.24
C SER A 207 4.23 -16.35 15.25
N PHE A 208 5.02 -15.38 15.71
CA PHE A 208 5.70 -14.39 14.90
C PHE A 208 7.16 -14.83 14.73
N ASN A 209 7.66 -14.87 13.50
CA ASN A 209 8.99 -15.41 13.20
C ASN A 209 10.15 -14.40 13.31
N GLY A 210 9.89 -13.22 13.86
CA GLY A 210 10.88 -12.15 14.00
C GLY A 210 11.15 -11.35 12.71
N ARG A 211 10.63 -11.76 11.57
CA ARG A 211 10.77 -11.02 10.31
C ARG A 211 9.58 -10.13 10.09
N SER A 212 9.84 -8.90 9.70
CA SER A 212 8.83 -7.88 9.46
C SER A 212 9.18 -7.06 8.24
N THR A 213 8.17 -6.65 7.49
CA THR A 213 8.35 -5.73 6.38
C THR A 213 7.42 -4.54 6.53
N SER A 214 7.87 -3.39 6.04
CA SER A 214 7.04 -2.21 5.84
C SER A 214 7.28 -1.69 4.43
N PHE A 215 6.31 -1.05 3.82
CA PHE A 215 6.53 -0.46 2.50
C PHE A 215 5.72 0.82 2.28
N VAL A 216 6.14 1.58 1.27
CA VAL A 216 5.38 2.69 0.70
C VAL A 216 5.18 2.43 -0.78
N GLU A 217 3.93 2.52 -1.25
CA GLU A 217 3.53 2.20 -2.60
C GLU A 217 2.57 3.24 -3.16
N ILE A 218 2.68 3.51 -4.46
CA ILE A 218 1.62 4.13 -5.26
C ILE A 218 0.86 3.00 -5.95
N TYR A 219 -0.40 2.80 -5.56
CA TYR A 219 -1.22 1.70 -6.06
C TYR A 219 -2.38 2.23 -6.92
N ALA A 220 -3.06 1.41 -7.60
CA ALA A 220 -4.28 1.54 -8.38
C ALA A 220 -4.07 1.08 -9.84
N THR A 221 -5.13 1.10 -10.61
CA THR A 221 -5.11 0.71 -12.03
C THR A 221 -4.99 1.91 -12.97
N SER A 222 -5.32 3.10 -12.50
CA SER A 222 -5.21 4.35 -13.25
C SER A 222 -3.80 4.93 -13.16
N ARG A 223 -3.31 5.49 -14.27
CA ARG A 223 -2.06 6.25 -14.26
C ARG A 223 -2.27 7.61 -13.59
N ILE A 224 -1.26 8.08 -12.90
CA ILE A 224 -1.18 9.47 -12.40
C ILE A 224 0.02 10.17 -13.04
N PRO A 225 -0.02 11.49 -13.26
CA PRO A 225 1.17 12.23 -13.67
C PRO A 225 2.24 12.11 -12.58
N ARG A 226 3.52 12.09 -12.96
CA ARG A 226 4.63 11.99 -12.01
C ARG A 226 4.62 13.16 -11.02
N SER A 227 4.28 14.35 -11.47
CA SER A 227 4.09 15.52 -10.62
C SER A 227 3.02 15.35 -9.52
N GLY A 228 2.11 14.37 -9.70
CA GLY A 228 1.11 14.00 -8.70
C GLY A 228 1.64 13.08 -7.60
N VAL A 229 2.87 12.58 -7.70
CA VAL A 229 3.51 11.83 -6.61
C VAL A 229 3.81 12.79 -5.45
N PRO A 230 3.37 12.51 -4.23
CA PRO A 230 3.54 13.43 -3.12
C PRO A 230 4.99 13.44 -2.63
N LYS A 231 5.47 14.61 -2.21
CA LYS A 231 6.65 14.72 -1.36
C LYS A 231 6.21 14.45 0.08
N VAL A 232 6.39 13.23 0.56
CA VAL A 232 5.94 12.83 1.90
C VAL A 232 7.03 12.06 2.62
N LYS A 233 7.12 12.24 3.94
CA LYS A 233 7.97 11.47 4.83
C LYS A 233 7.10 10.58 5.71
N VAL A 234 7.46 9.30 5.74
CA VAL A 234 6.82 8.30 6.59
C VAL A 234 7.89 7.70 7.49
N THR A 235 7.73 7.82 8.80
CA THR A 235 8.64 7.19 9.76
C THR A 235 7.95 5.95 10.33
N PHE A 236 8.56 4.79 10.17
CA PHE A 236 8.12 3.53 10.74
C PHE A 236 8.95 3.19 11.98
N GLN A 237 8.30 2.85 13.08
CA GLN A 237 8.94 2.26 14.24
C GLN A 237 9.10 0.75 14.08
N PRO A 238 10.00 0.10 14.82
CA PRO A 238 10.04 -1.35 14.90
C PRO A 238 8.67 -1.93 15.29
N PRO A 239 8.30 -3.12 14.78
CA PRO A 239 7.07 -3.76 15.19
C PRO A 239 7.07 -4.10 16.67
N SER A 240 5.89 -4.11 17.28
CA SER A 240 5.66 -4.61 18.63
C SER A 240 4.84 -5.89 18.58
N VAL A 241 5.16 -6.84 19.45
CA VAL A 241 4.43 -8.11 19.60
C VAL A 241 4.08 -8.30 21.06
N ASN A 242 2.80 -8.57 21.35
CA ASN A 242 2.28 -8.70 22.72
C ASN A 242 2.63 -7.50 23.61
N GLY A 243 2.58 -6.30 23.03
CA GLY A 243 2.86 -5.02 23.73
C GLY A 243 4.36 -4.75 23.97
N LYS A 244 5.25 -5.62 23.50
CA LYS A 244 6.70 -5.41 23.59
C LYS A 244 7.25 -5.01 22.23
N ALA A 245 8.01 -3.92 22.18
CA ALA A 245 8.75 -3.55 20.97
C ALA A 245 9.74 -4.67 20.61
N SER A 246 9.81 -5.05 19.34
CA SER A 246 10.89 -5.87 18.83
C SER A 246 12.16 -5.02 18.74
N THR A 247 13.31 -5.69 18.85
CA THR A 247 14.62 -5.03 18.74
C THR A 247 15.35 -5.59 17.52
N PRO A 248 15.00 -5.15 16.31
CA PRO A 248 15.74 -5.54 15.13
C PRO A 248 17.13 -4.91 15.15
N ASP A 249 18.14 -5.64 14.66
CA ASP A 249 19.51 -5.14 14.58
C ASP A 249 19.67 -4.15 13.42
N SER A 250 18.90 -4.36 12.37
CA SER A 250 19.06 -3.60 11.12
C SER A 250 17.77 -3.63 10.27
N VAL A 251 17.79 -2.78 9.25
CA VAL A 251 16.77 -2.76 8.20
C VAL A 251 17.43 -2.84 6.82
N SER A 252 17.12 -3.88 6.07
CA SER A 252 17.45 -3.93 4.64
C SER A 252 16.45 -3.11 3.86
N VAL A 253 16.94 -2.15 3.09
CA VAL A 253 16.13 -1.28 2.24
C VAL A 253 16.19 -1.77 0.81
N TYR A 254 15.04 -1.77 0.13
CA TYR A 254 14.94 -2.06 -1.29
C TYR A 254 14.11 -1.00 -2.01
N HIS A 255 14.71 -0.40 -3.03
CA HIS A 255 14.04 0.47 -4.00
C HIS A 255 13.94 -0.28 -5.33
N PRO A 256 12.76 -0.76 -5.72
CA PRO A 256 12.58 -1.45 -7.00
C PRO A 256 13.04 -0.59 -8.17
N ARG A 257 13.76 -1.19 -9.13
CA ARG A 257 14.23 -0.54 -10.35
C ARG A 257 13.31 -0.85 -11.53
N LYS A 258 13.42 -0.07 -12.59
CA LYS A 258 12.74 -0.38 -13.85
C LYS A 258 13.07 -1.81 -14.30
N GLY A 259 12.04 -2.61 -14.51
CA GLY A 259 12.17 -4.03 -14.86
C GLY A 259 12.05 -4.97 -13.68
N ASP A 260 12.23 -4.51 -12.44
CA ASP A 260 11.90 -5.28 -11.25
C ASP A 260 10.38 -5.46 -11.16
N ARG A 261 9.94 -6.52 -10.51
CA ARG A 261 8.53 -6.86 -10.39
C ARG A 261 7.74 -5.69 -9.78
N GLY A 262 6.78 -5.19 -10.55
CA GLY A 262 5.88 -4.11 -10.12
C GLY A 262 6.47 -2.70 -10.21
N SER A 263 7.74 -2.52 -10.59
CA SER A 263 8.33 -1.20 -10.75
C SER A 263 8.37 -0.75 -12.21
N PRO A 264 7.69 0.33 -12.57
CA PRO A 264 7.77 0.92 -13.90
C PRO A 264 8.93 1.92 -14.05
N SER A 265 9.58 2.35 -12.97
CA SER A 265 10.22 3.65 -12.93
C SER A 265 11.51 3.68 -12.11
N PRO A 266 12.29 4.75 -12.27
CA PRO A 266 13.47 5.01 -11.46
C PRO A 266 13.13 5.27 -9.98
N ILE A 267 14.16 5.26 -9.15
CA ILE A 267 14.07 5.48 -7.71
C ILE A 267 13.57 6.89 -7.42
N ILE A 268 12.54 7.01 -6.60
CA ILE A 268 12.00 8.29 -6.10
C ILE A 268 11.95 8.33 -4.57
N GLY A 269 12.41 7.28 -3.91
CA GLY A 269 12.40 7.15 -2.46
C GLY A 269 13.82 7.09 -1.88
N ARG A 270 13.94 7.52 -0.64
CA ARG A 270 15.14 7.38 0.19
C ARG A 270 14.72 6.91 1.57
N ALA A 271 15.52 6.05 2.20
CA ALA A 271 15.31 5.67 3.59
C ALA A 271 16.55 5.97 4.43
N GLN A 272 16.32 6.37 5.68
CA GLN A 272 17.37 6.67 6.65
C GLN A 272 16.91 6.35 8.07
N VAL A 273 17.85 6.05 8.95
CA VAL A 273 17.58 5.89 10.39
C VAL A 273 17.29 7.26 11.00
N THR A 274 16.30 7.29 11.89
CA THR A 274 15.95 8.46 12.71
C THR A 274 15.78 8.03 14.16
N ASN A 275 15.62 8.99 15.10
CA ASN A 275 15.27 8.65 16.48
C ASN A 275 13.93 7.89 16.50
N GLY A 276 13.98 6.62 16.90
CA GLY A 276 12.82 5.76 17.05
C GLY A 276 12.38 4.97 15.82
N GLY A 277 13.17 4.95 14.72
CA GLY A 277 12.81 4.09 13.59
C GLY A 277 13.50 4.41 12.28
N VAL A 278 12.85 4.06 11.17
CA VAL A 278 13.32 4.31 9.81
C VAL A 278 12.35 5.23 9.09
N GLN A 279 12.85 6.34 8.58
CA GLN A 279 12.09 7.29 7.77
C GLN A 279 12.29 6.98 6.30
N VAL A 280 11.18 6.84 5.58
CA VAL A 280 11.10 6.82 4.11
C VAL A 280 10.65 8.20 3.65
N GLU A 281 11.42 8.83 2.79
CA GLU A 281 11.09 10.08 2.12
C GLU A 281 10.81 9.82 0.64
N LEU A 282 9.62 10.20 0.15
CA LEU A 282 9.27 10.18 -1.26
C LEU A 282 9.49 11.55 -1.88
N HIS A 283 9.97 11.52 -3.12
CA HIS A 283 10.18 12.69 -3.97
C HIS A 283 9.30 12.58 -5.22
N ASN A 284 8.76 13.70 -5.70
CA ASN A 284 8.09 13.74 -6.99
C ASN A 284 9.08 13.82 -8.17
N GLU A 285 10.36 13.95 -7.88
CA GLU A 285 11.45 13.96 -8.85
C GLU A 285 12.24 12.65 -8.80
N VAL A 286 12.82 12.29 -9.93
CA VAL A 286 13.72 11.14 -10.01
C VAL A 286 15.03 11.47 -9.30
N LEU A 287 15.41 10.61 -8.36
CA LEU A 287 16.73 10.69 -7.75
C LEU A 287 17.76 10.11 -8.74
N GLN A 288 18.78 10.90 -9.10
CA GLN A 288 19.82 10.55 -10.08
C GLN A 288 21.21 10.87 -9.54
N GLY A 289 22.23 10.21 -10.11
CA GLY A 289 23.62 10.43 -9.74
C GLY A 289 23.82 10.24 -8.23
N ASP A 290 24.53 11.15 -7.63
CA ASP A 290 24.89 11.12 -6.19
C ASP A 290 23.66 11.30 -5.27
N THR A 291 22.53 11.74 -5.78
CA THR A 291 21.31 11.89 -5.00
C THR A 291 20.49 10.60 -4.90
N ALA A 292 20.69 9.64 -5.81
CA ALA A 292 19.98 8.37 -5.83
C ALA A 292 20.63 7.37 -4.85
N PRO A 293 19.87 6.80 -3.92
CA PRO A 293 20.40 5.72 -3.11
C PRO A 293 20.66 4.46 -3.97
N PRO A 294 21.49 3.53 -3.50
CA PRO A 294 21.55 2.20 -4.07
C PRO A 294 20.16 1.56 -4.09
N SER A 295 19.90 0.66 -5.04
CA SER A 295 18.63 -0.11 -5.06
C SER A 295 18.47 -0.99 -3.84
N ARG A 296 19.58 -1.44 -3.25
CA ARG A 296 19.61 -2.23 -2.02
C ARG A 296 20.72 -1.71 -1.13
N TYR A 297 20.41 -1.53 0.16
CA TYR A 297 21.38 -1.19 1.19
C TYR A 297 20.83 -1.58 2.56
N ARG A 298 21.69 -1.58 3.55
CA ARG A 298 21.37 -1.91 4.94
C ARG A 298 21.54 -0.66 5.82
N LEU A 299 20.62 -0.49 6.74
CA LEU A 299 20.67 0.51 7.79
C LEU A 299 20.86 -0.22 9.11
N GLU A 300 21.95 0.07 9.81
CA GLU A 300 22.18 -0.44 11.17
C GLU A 300 21.35 0.41 12.14
N LEU A 301 20.61 -0.27 13.01
CA LEU A 301 19.86 0.38 14.08
C LEU A 301 20.78 0.46 15.30
N ALA A 302 20.88 1.64 15.89
CA ALA A 302 21.66 1.78 17.11
C ALA A 302 21.04 0.88 18.18
N SER A 303 21.83 -0.06 18.72
CA SER A 303 21.49 -0.71 19.98
C SER A 303 21.41 0.38 21.04
N GLU A 304 20.26 0.54 21.70
CA GLU A 304 20.23 1.36 22.92
C GLU A 304 21.30 0.78 23.84
N SER A 305 22.42 1.49 23.98
CA SER A 305 23.42 1.17 24.99
C SER A 305 22.76 1.38 26.36
N ASN A 306 22.46 0.27 27.02
CA ASN A 306 22.01 0.23 28.41
C ASN A 306 22.99 0.98 29.34
#